data_3a75981c4e25c7c0fcb2200744738fe5
#
_entry.id   3a75981c4e25c7c0fcb2200744738fe5
#
_cell.length_a   1.000
_cell.length_b   1.000
_cell.length_c   1.000
_cell.angle_alpha   90.00
_cell.angle_beta   90.00
_cell.angle_gamma   90.00
#
_symmetry.space_group_name_H-M   'P 1'
#
loop_
_entity.id
_entity.type
_entity.pdbx_description
1 polymer ?
#
loop_
_entity_poly.entity_id
_entity_poly.type
_entity_poly.pdbx_seq_one_letter_code
_entity_poly.pdbx_strand_id
1 'polypeptide(L)'
;IWMPRPVITDDDRQHKFITELQEDPAAHAGAEVMEDSLDNFRDYVVEKLKPKPKPARGEATVSVPQNVEGASTVYLIFDQKDDETVASLEDYLFDQGLEVMVPTFDGEEADIKQAHIEKMIHCDAVLIYYGNADRSWVDMKLMNLMKAPGYGRENPFAAKTVYLAPPMDRRKQRYRTHSAEVVVQEGESFDPSLMKSFLAAVKK
;
A
#
# COMPACT_ATOMS: atom_id res chain seq x y z
N ILE A 1 -21.41 -11.62 -0.13
CA ILE A 1 -22.32 -12.38 -1.04
C ILE A 1 -23.73 -11.91 -0.77
N TRP A 2 -24.45 -11.48 -1.81
CA TRP A 2 -25.87 -11.10 -1.71
C TRP A 2 -26.75 -12.14 -2.39
N MET A 3 -27.88 -12.47 -1.74
CA MET A 3 -28.92 -13.34 -2.27
C MET A 3 -30.28 -12.63 -2.22
N PRO A 4 -31.11 -12.71 -3.28
CA PRO A 4 -32.42 -12.08 -3.27
C PRO A 4 -33.37 -12.77 -2.28
N ARG A 5 -34.25 -12.02 -1.66
CA ARG A 5 -35.29 -12.57 -0.79
C ARG A 5 -36.67 -12.47 -1.46
N PRO A 6 -37.46 -13.55 -1.54
CA PRO A 6 -37.09 -14.93 -1.13
C PRO A 6 -36.18 -15.62 -2.15
N VAL A 7 -35.28 -16.47 -1.68
CA VAL A 7 -34.52 -17.37 -2.55
C VAL A 7 -35.44 -18.52 -2.95
N ILE A 8 -35.86 -18.52 -4.22
CA ILE A 8 -36.71 -19.59 -4.79
C ILE A 8 -35.87 -20.30 -5.84
N THR A 9 -35.70 -21.59 -5.67
CA THR A 9 -35.05 -22.47 -6.64
C THR A 9 -35.69 -23.83 -6.69
N ASP A 10 -35.89 -24.37 -7.89
CA ASP A 10 -36.38 -25.72 -8.13
C ASP A 10 -35.25 -26.73 -8.34
N ASP A 11 -33.99 -26.31 -8.27
CA ASP A 11 -32.81 -27.18 -8.39
C ASP A 11 -32.28 -27.56 -6.99
N ASP A 12 -32.38 -28.85 -6.67
CA ASP A 12 -31.92 -29.41 -5.37
C ASP A 12 -30.45 -29.14 -5.08
N ARG A 13 -29.59 -29.10 -6.11
CA ARG A 13 -28.16 -28.80 -5.96
C ARG A 13 -27.92 -27.35 -5.60
N GLN A 14 -28.69 -26.45 -6.21
CA GLN A 14 -28.65 -25.04 -5.91
C GLN A 14 -29.18 -24.77 -4.50
N HIS A 15 -30.25 -25.45 -4.12
CA HIS A 15 -30.80 -25.36 -2.76
C HIS A 15 -29.78 -25.81 -1.71
N LYS A 16 -29.16 -26.97 -1.94
CA LYS A 16 -28.09 -27.47 -1.06
C LYS A 16 -26.91 -26.51 -0.95
N PHE A 17 -26.45 -25.96 -2.07
CA PHE A 17 -25.35 -24.99 -2.09
C PHE A 17 -25.70 -23.72 -1.29
N ILE A 18 -26.91 -23.19 -1.42
CA ILE A 18 -27.37 -22.01 -0.68
C ILE A 18 -27.39 -22.30 0.82
N THR A 19 -27.92 -23.47 1.21
CA THR A 19 -27.95 -23.89 2.63
C THR A 19 -26.53 -24.03 3.19
N GLU A 20 -25.63 -24.71 2.47
CA GLU A 20 -24.23 -24.85 2.87
C GLU A 20 -23.55 -23.49 3.01
N LEU A 21 -23.82 -22.54 2.10
CA LEU A 21 -23.26 -21.19 2.17
C LEU A 21 -23.76 -20.38 3.38
N GLN A 22 -25.01 -20.61 3.81
CA GLN A 22 -25.60 -19.96 4.98
C GLN A 22 -25.12 -20.55 6.31
N GLU A 23 -24.82 -21.84 6.33
CA GLU A 23 -24.47 -22.57 7.53
C GLU A 23 -22.96 -22.74 7.76
N ASP A 24 -22.12 -22.55 6.72
CA ASP A 24 -20.68 -22.75 6.81
C ASP A 24 -19.96 -21.57 7.50
N PRO A 25 -19.36 -21.77 8.68
CA PRO A 25 -18.59 -20.74 9.35
C PRO A 25 -17.41 -20.21 8.52
N ALA A 26 -16.85 -21.04 7.62
CA ALA A 26 -15.76 -20.65 6.76
C ALA A 26 -16.22 -19.68 5.66
N ALA A 27 -17.46 -19.76 5.20
CA ALA A 27 -18.04 -18.82 4.24
C ALA A 27 -18.23 -17.41 4.86
N HIS A 28 -18.38 -17.35 6.19
CA HIS A 28 -18.50 -16.10 6.94
C HIS A 28 -17.16 -15.53 7.41
N ALA A 29 -16.07 -16.29 7.31
CA ALA A 29 -14.73 -15.85 7.65
C ALA A 29 -14.15 -14.99 6.52
N GLY A 30 -14.44 -13.69 6.54
CA GLY A 30 -13.94 -12.72 5.56
C GLY A 30 -14.92 -12.33 4.44
N ALA A 31 -16.16 -12.84 4.48
CA ALA A 31 -17.24 -12.39 3.62
C ALA A 31 -18.54 -12.27 4.41
N GLU A 32 -19.31 -11.22 4.15
CA GLU A 32 -20.68 -11.12 4.66
C GLU A 32 -21.63 -11.80 3.67
N VAL A 33 -22.48 -12.68 4.17
CA VAL A 33 -23.55 -13.33 3.43
C VAL A 33 -24.87 -12.64 3.84
N MET A 34 -25.53 -12.01 2.88
CA MET A 34 -26.76 -11.23 3.10
C MET A 34 -27.88 -11.77 2.24
N GLU A 35 -29.02 -12.08 2.88
CA GLU A 35 -30.26 -12.41 2.23
C GLU A 35 -31.25 -11.27 2.43
N ASP A 36 -31.42 -10.43 1.41
CA ASP A 36 -32.27 -9.24 1.51
C ASP A 36 -32.76 -8.76 0.14
N SER A 37 -33.62 -7.72 0.15
CA SER A 37 -34.05 -7.04 -1.06
C SER A 37 -32.90 -6.31 -1.75
N LEU A 38 -33.02 -6.07 -3.05
CA LEU A 38 -32.03 -5.31 -3.82
C LEU A 38 -31.85 -3.88 -3.28
N ASP A 39 -32.93 -3.26 -2.82
CA ASP A 39 -32.89 -1.90 -2.28
C ASP A 39 -32.10 -1.84 -0.96
N ASN A 40 -32.35 -2.78 -0.06
CA ASN A 40 -31.62 -2.88 1.19
C ASN A 40 -30.14 -3.20 0.95
N PHE A 41 -29.83 -4.09 0.00
CA PHE A 41 -28.46 -4.37 -0.41
C PHE A 41 -27.76 -3.11 -0.95
N ARG A 42 -28.44 -2.35 -1.82
CA ARG A 42 -27.91 -1.08 -2.33
C ARG A 42 -27.60 -0.10 -1.19
N ASP A 43 -28.55 0.07 -0.27
CA ASP A 43 -28.40 1.00 0.84
C ASP A 43 -27.26 0.57 1.79
N TYR A 44 -27.12 -0.74 2.03
CA TYR A 44 -26.00 -1.32 2.77
C TYR A 44 -24.66 -1.04 2.09
N VAL A 45 -24.55 -1.26 0.77
CA VAL A 45 -23.33 -0.97 0.00
C VAL A 45 -23.00 0.52 0.05
N VAL A 46 -24.00 1.39 -0.12
CA VAL A 46 -23.83 2.85 -0.02
C VAL A 46 -23.34 3.25 1.37
N GLU A 47 -23.88 2.64 2.43
CA GLU A 47 -23.45 2.90 3.81
C GLU A 47 -22.02 2.45 4.07
N LYS A 48 -21.64 1.26 3.58
CA LYS A 48 -20.27 0.74 3.68
C LYS A 48 -19.26 1.56 2.87
N LEU A 49 -19.67 2.15 1.77
CA LEU A 49 -18.84 3.01 0.92
C LEU A 49 -18.81 4.47 1.39
N LYS A 50 -19.72 4.88 2.28
CA LYS A 50 -19.59 6.20 2.91
C LYS A 50 -18.31 6.23 3.76
N PRO A 51 -17.47 7.28 3.63
CA PRO A 51 -16.34 7.44 4.51
C PRO A 51 -16.87 7.47 5.95
N LYS A 52 -16.47 6.49 6.78
CA LYS A 52 -16.84 6.47 8.19
C LYS A 52 -16.42 7.79 8.81
N PRO A 53 -17.32 8.51 9.52
CA PRO A 53 -16.88 9.66 10.30
C PRO A 53 -15.82 9.15 11.25
N LYS A 54 -14.61 9.74 11.20
CA LYS A 54 -13.50 9.38 12.09
C LYS A 54 -14.04 9.37 13.52
N PRO A 55 -13.95 8.24 14.28
CA PRO A 55 -14.26 8.29 15.68
C PRO A 55 -13.36 9.34 16.32
N ALA A 56 -13.93 10.19 17.17
CA ALA A 56 -13.17 11.16 17.95
C ALA A 56 -12.09 10.39 18.71
N ARG A 57 -10.84 10.58 18.30
CA ARG A 57 -9.68 9.81 18.69
C ARG A 57 -9.32 10.16 20.13
N GLY A 58 -9.46 9.18 21.01
CA GLY A 58 -8.62 9.11 22.20
C GLY A 58 -7.17 8.94 21.74
N GLU A 59 -6.31 9.79 22.28
CA GLU A 59 -4.92 9.99 21.97
C GLU A 59 -4.09 8.69 21.90
N ALA A 60 -3.83 8.19 20.71
CA ALA A 60 -2.58 7.52 20.39
C ALA A 60 -2.01 8.32 19.20
N THR A 61 -1.00 9.10 19.50
CA THR A 61 -0.27 9.95 18.57
C THR A 61 0.40 9.10 17.49
N VAL A 62 -0.31 8.85 16.39
CA VAL A 62 0.35 8.74 15.11
C VAL A 62 0.46 10.18 14.63
N SER A 63 1.61 10.79 14.81
CA SER A 63 1.94 12.06 14.20
C SER A 63 1.90 11.84 12.68
N VAL A 64 0.79 12.25 12.05
CA VAL A 64 0.87 12.71 10.68
C VAL A 64 1.70 13.98 10.81
N PRO A 65 2.90 14.04 10.27
CA PRO A 65 3.68 15.26 10.30
C PRO A 65 2.82 16.34 9.66
N GLN A 66 2.60 17.44 10.40
CA GLN A 66 2.03 18.64 9.82
C GLN A 66 3.02 19.10 8.76
N ASN A 67 2.58 19.17 7.50
CA ASN A 67 3.36 19.80 6.43
C ASN A 67 4.08 21.02 6.98
N VAL A 68 5.39 20.91 7.12
CA VAL A 68 6.24 22.08 7.12
C VAL A 68 6.04 22.68 5.73
N GLU A 69 5.43 23.84 5.63
CA GLU A 69 5.12 24.48 4.36
C GLU A 69 6.38 24.47 3.48
N GLY A 70 6.39 23.62 2.44
CA GLY A 70 7.45 23.54 1.44
C GLY A 70 8.34 22.28 1.45
N ALA A 71 8.23 21.35 2.39
CA ALA A 71 8.99 20.10 2.34
C ALA A 71 8.27 19.07 1.48
N SER A 72 8.97 18.51 0.48
CA SER A 72 8.43 17.41 -0.33
C SER A 72 8.42 16.12 0.47
N THR A 73 7.35 15.34 0.33
CA THR A 73 7.10 14.10 1.08
C THR A 73 7.46 12.89 0.24
N VAL A 74 8.28 12.00 0.79
CA VAL A 74 8.71 10.75 0.14
C VAL A 74 8.16 9.56 0.91
N TYR A 75 7.49 8.63 0.21
CA TYR A 75 7.13 7.35 0.76
C TYR A 75 8.22 6.32 0.47
N LEU A 76 9.03 6.01 1.47
CA LEU A 76 10.08 4.99 1.42
C LEU A 76 9.46 3.64 1.77
N ILE A 77 9.31 2.76 0.77
CA ILE A 77 8.69 1.45 0.91
C ILE A 77 9.78 0.39 0.99
N PHE A 78 9.80 -0.38 2.08
CA PHE A 78 10.73 -1.48 2.28
C PHE A 78 10.06 -2.69 2.95
N ASP A 79 10.69 -3.86 2.91
CA ASP A 79 10.27 -5.05 3.65
C ASP A 79 10.77 -4.95 5.10
N GLN A 80 9.99 -5.44 6.06
CA GLN A 80 10.37 -5.42 7.48
C GLN A 80 11.76 -6.02 7.76
N LYS A 81 12.22 -6.95 6.91
CA LYS A 81 13.56 -7.53 7.00
C LYS A 81 14.69 -6.54 6.73
N ASP A 82 14.37 -5.42 6.12
CA ASP A 82 15.32 -4.39 5.70
C ASP A 82 15.33 -3.17 6.63
N ASP A 83 14.58 -3.20 7.74
CA ASP A 83 14.37 -2.08 8.67
C ASP A 83 15.70 -1.47 9.15
N GLU A 84 16.66 -2.31 9.57
CA GLU A 84 17.97 -1.84 10.01
C GLU A 84 18.86 -1.33 8.86
N THR A 85 18.74 -1.94 7.68
CA THR A 85 19.60 -1.62 6.54
C THR A 85 19.16 -0.39 5.76
N VAL A 86 17.88 -0.06 5.82
CA VAL A 86 17.30 1.12 5.16
C VAL A 86 17.58 2.42 5.92
N ALA A 87 17.91 2.34 7.21
CA ALA A 87 18.04 3.51 8.09
C ALA A 87 19.01 4.59 7.54
N SER A 88 20.15 4.20 6.99
CA SER A 88 21.10 5.16 6.40
C SER A 88 20.55 5.93 5.20
N LEU A 89 19.65 5.32 4.44
CA LEU A 89 18.96 5.97 3.32
C LEU A 89 17.86 6.89 3.84
N GLU A 90 17.11 6.48 4.85
CA GLU A 90 16.08 7.29 5.50
C GLU A 90 16.68 8.56 6.11
N ASP A 91 17.73 8.43 6.92
CA ASP A 91 18.48 9.54 7.53
C ASP A 91 18.98 10.52 6.45
N TYR A 92 19.57 9.99 5.37
CA TYR A 92 20.04 10.83 4.28
C TYR A 92 18.90 11.63 3.61
N LEU A 93 17.75 11.02 3.34
CA LEU A 93 16.60 11.71 2.74
C LEU A 93 16.10 12.81 3.67
N PHE A 94 16.04 12.54 4.98
CA PHE A 94 15.66 13.53 5.98
C PHE A 94 16.65 14.69 6.02
N ASP A 95 17.96 14.43 6.03
CA ASP A 95 19.02 15.44 5.98
C ASP A 95 18.96 16.31 4.69
N GLN A 96 18.40 15.77 3.62
CA GLN A 96 18.14 16.52 2.40
C GLN A 96 16.90 17.42 2.51
N GLY A 97 16.22 17.47 3.65
CA GLY A 97 15.04 18.30 3.89
C GLY A 97 13.74 17.72 3.31
N LEU A 98 13.70 16.39 3.11
CA LEU A 98 12.50 15.67 2.71
C LEU A 98 11.78 15.13 3.94
N GLU A 99 10.47 15.10 3.88
CA GLU A 99 9.66 14.38 4.86
C GLU A 99 9.53 12.92 4.44
N VAL A 100 10.05 12.00 5.27
CA VAL A 100 10.09 10.58 4.94
C VAL A 100 8.96 9.83 5.66
N MET A 101 8.06 9.24 4.88
CA MET A 101 7.06 8.30 5.37
C MET A 101 7.57 6.89 5.20
N VAL A 102 7.45 6.06 6.25
CA VAL A 102 7.85 4.64 6.23
C VAL A 102 6.63 3.71 6.34
N PRO A 103 6.71 2.43 5.97
CA PRO A 103 5.63 1.47 6.12
C PRO A 103 5.21 1.30 7.58
N THR A 104 3.98 0.87 7.79
CA THR A 104 3.48 0.43 9.10
C THR A 104 3.49 -1.09 9.08
N PHE A 105 4.14 -1.71 10.06
CA PHE A 105 4.26 -3.17 10.17
C PHE A 105 3.40 -3.75 11.29
N ASP A 106 3.03 -2.93 12.27
CA ASP A 106 2.25 -3.34 13.43
C ASP A 106 0.77 -2.92 13.28
N GLY A 107 -0.14 -3.77 13.74
CA GLY A 107 -1.58 -3.54 13.71
C GLY A 107 -2.37 -4.60 12.96
N GLU A 108 -3.67 -4.39 12.80
CA GLU A 108 -4.52 -5.25 11.98
C GLU A 108 -4.22 -5.05 10.49
N GLU A 109 -4.35 -6.12 9.69
CA GLU A 109 -4.06 -6.10 8.25
C GLU A 109 -4.84 -5.00 7.50
N ALA A 110 -6.08 -4.74 7.92
CA ALA A 110 -6.91 -3.69 7.36
C ALA A 110 -6.33 -2.29 7.62
N ASP A 111 -5.80 -2.04 8.82
CA ASP A 111 -5.21 -0.76 9.21
C ASP A 111 -3.87 -0.54 8.52
N ILE A 112 -3.03 -1.58 8.40
CA ILE A 112 -1.77 -1.55 7.65
C ILE A 112 -2.03 -1.21 6.19
N LYS A 113 -3.04 -1.85 5.58
CA LYS A 113 -3.44 -1.58 4.20
C LYS A 113 -3.95 -0.16 4.02
N GLN A 114 -4.79 0.32 4.94
CA GLN A 114 -5.31 1.68 4.89
C GLN A 114 -4.19 2.72 5.04
N ALA A 115 -3.28 2.53 5.99
CA ALA A 115 -2.12 3.39 6.19
C ALA A 115 -1.22 3.42 4.94
N HIS A 116 -1.02 2.27 4.27
CA HIS A 116 -0.29 2.19 3.01
C HIS A 116 -0.95 3.03 1.91
N ILE A 117 -2.27 2.91 1.75
CA ILE A 117 -3.03 3.68 0.76
C ILE A 117 -2.95 5.18 1.07
N GLU A 118 -3.13 5.61 2.31
CA GLU A 118 -3.06 7.01 2.72
C GLU A 118 -1.68 7.62 2.41
N LYS A 119 -0.59 6.92 2.78
CA LYS A 119 0.77 7.36 2.47
C LYS A 119 1.01 7.48 0.96
N MET A 120 0.50 6.53 0.19
CA MET A 120 0.61 6.53 -1.28
C MET A 120 -0.18 7.67 -1.94
N ILE A 121 -1.30 8.09 -1.37
CA ILE A 121 -2.10 9.23 -1.89
C ILE A 121 -1.39 10.55 -1.60
N HIS A 122 -0.81 10.72 -0.42
CA HIS A 122 -0.32 12.01 0.08
C HIS A 122 1.16 12.28 -0.20
N CYS A 123 1.98 11.28 -0.53
CA CYS A 123 3.39 11.51 -0.83
C CYS A 123 3.60 12.16 -2.21
N ASP A 124 4.66 12.94 -2.36
CA ASP A 124 5.06 13.51 -3.65
C ASP A 124 5.82 12.50 -4.51
N ALA A 125 6.67 11.69 -3.89
CA ALA A 125 7.48 10.70 -4.57
C ALA A 125 7.53 9.38 -3.81
N VAL A 126 7.91 8.31 -4.51
CA VAL A 126 8.03 6.96 -3.95
C VAL A 126 9.41 6.39 -4.22
N LEU A 127 10.01 5.83 -3.18
CA LEU A 127 11.27 5.10 -3.23
C LEU A 127 11.04 3.69 -2.67
N ILE A 128 11.21 2.67 -3.50
CA ILE A 128 11.09 1.26 -3.10
C ILE A 128 12.50 0.73 -2.84
N TYR A 129 12.79 0.37 -1.59
CA TYR A 129 14.04 -0.26 -1.20
C TYR A 129 13.96 -1.77 -1.44
N TYR A 130 14.78 -2.25 -2.36
CA TYR A 130 14.89 -3.67 -2.70
C TYR A 130 16.16 -4.26 -2.07
N GLY A 131 16.07 -4.61 -0.79
CA GLY A 131 17.09 -5.29 0.00
C GLY A 131 16.89 -6.80 0.02
N ASN A 132 16.41 -7.35 1.13
CA ASN A 132 16.18 -8.79 1.33
C ASN A 132 14.84 -9.29 0.78
N ALA A 133 13.99 -8.41 0.29
CA ALA A 133 12.71 -8.76 -0.29
C ALA A 133 12.86 -9.60 -1.57
N ASP A 134 11.79 -10.30 -1.95
CA ASP A 134 11.70 -11.01 -3.23
C ASP A 134 11.32 -10.05 -4.37
N ARG A 135 11.73 -10.41 -5.60
CA ARG A 135 11.33 -9.67 -6.81
C ARG A 135 9.81 -9.52 -6.94
N SER A 136 9.06 -10.57 -6.65
CA SER A 136 7.59 -10.55 -6.69
C SER A 136 7.00 -9.53 -5.73
N TRP A 137 7.62 -9.31 -4.58
CA TRP A 137 7.22 -8.26 -3.65
C TRP A 137 7.41 -6.85 -4.25
N VAL A 138 8.56 -6.58 -4.87
CA VAL A 138 8.82 -5.29 -5.53
C VAL A 138 7.83 -5.06 -6.68
N ASP A 139 7.63 -6.07 -7.53
CA ASP A 139 6.69 -5.99 -8.66
C ASP A 139 5.25 -5.75 -8.17
N MET A 140 4.84 -6.36 -7.04
CA MET A 140 3.55 -6.11 -6.39
C MET A 140 3.44 -4.66 -5.87
N LYS A 141 4.50 -4.12 -5.24
CA LYS A 141 4.50 -2.72 -4.79
C LYS A 141 4.37 -1.76 -5.96
N LEU A 142 5.09 -1.98 -7.06
CA LEU A 142 4.95 -1.19 -8.29
C LEU A 142 3.53 -1.26 -8.87
N MET A 143 2.91 -2.45 -8.88
CA MET A 143 1.51 -2.60 -9.30
C MET A 143 0.55 -1.81 -8.40
N ASN A 144 0.79 -1.75 -7.09
CA ASN A 144 -0.02 -0.96 -6.17
C ASN A 144 0.10 0.54 -6.45
N LEU A 145 1.30 1.02 -6.81
CA LEU A 145 1.47 2.43 -7.23
C LEU A 145 0.68 2.77 -8.50
N MET A 146 0.50 1.81 -9.41
CA MET A 146 -0.32 2.02 -10.62
C MET A 146 -1.81 2.15 -10.28
N LYS A 147 -2.26 1.60 -9.15
CA LYS A 147 -3.65 1.70 -8.68
C LYS A 147 -3.93 2.99 -7.88
N ALA A 148 -2.90 3.79 -7.58
CA ALA A 148 -3.03 4.99 -6.76
C ALA A 148 -4.14 5.97 -7.25
N PRO A 149 -4.33 6.21 -8.56
CA PRO A 149 -5.46 7.04 -9.03
C PRO A 149 -6.82 6.48 -8.64
N GLY A 150 -6.98 5.15 -8.63
CA GLY A 150 -8.21 4.48 -8.20
C GLY A 150 -8.50 4.62 -6.69
N TYR A 151 -7.50 4.98 -5.89
CA TYR A 151 -7.64 5.27 -4.47
C TYR A 151 -7.84 6.78 -4.18
N GLY A 152 -7.89 7.62 -5.23
CA GLY A 152 -8.13 9.05 -5.08
C GLY A 152 -6.87 9.93 -5.17
N ARG A 153 -5.73 9.40 -5.61
CA ARG A 153 -4.57 10.24 -5.92
C ARG A 153 -4.81 11.02 -7.20
N GLU A 154 -4.77 12.35 -7.11
CA GLU A 154 -5.02 13.26 -8.24
C GLU A 154 -3.75 13.55 -9.05
N ASN A 155 -2.62 13.75 -8.37
CA ASN A 155 -1.37 14.16 -9.01
C ASN A 155 -0.46 12.96 -9.31
N PRO A 156 0.27 12.94 -10.42
CA PRO A 156 1.29 11.93 -10.66
C PRO A 156 2.42 12.04 -9.62
N PHE A 157 3.12 10.94 -9.39
CA PHE A 157 4.32 10.97 -8.55
C PHE A 157 5.42 11.78 -9.26
N ALA A 158 6.07 12.69 -8.54
CA ALA A 158 7.22 13.45 -9.04
C ALA A 158 8.40 12.52 -9.40
N ALA A 159 8.60 11.47 -8.60
CA ALA A 159 9.54 10.39 -8.87
C ALA A 159 9.02 9.04 -8.39
N LYS A 160 9.35 7.98 -9.14
CA LYS A 160 9.20 6.58 -8.71
C LYS A 160 10.53 5.88 -8.95
N THR A 161 11.16 5.41 -7.89
CA THR A 161 12.48 4.79 -7.97
C THR A 161 12.50 3.47 -7.21
N VAL A 162 13.17 2.47 -7.79
CA VAL A 162 13.52 1.22 -7.12
C VAL A 162 15.01 1.27 -6.82
N TYR A 163 15.36 1.27 -5.54
CA TYR A 163 16.72 1.26 -5.05
C TYR A 163 17.14 -0.18 -4.74
N LEU A 164 18.05 -0.72 -5.54
CA LEU A 164 18.59 -2.06 -5.35
C LEU A 164 19.76 -1.99 -4.36
N ALA A 165 19.53 -2.51 -3.16
CA ALA A 165 20.54 -2.59 -2.10
C ALA A 165 21.08 -4.02 -1.94
N PRO A 166 22.25 -4.21 -1.31
CA PRO A 166 22.74 -5.53 -0.95
C PRO A 166 21.74 -6.34 -0.08
N PRO A 167 21.81 -7.67 -0.10
CA PRO A 167 22.73 -8.52 -0.87
C PRO A 167 22.39 -8.60 -2.36
N MET A 168 23.41 -8.54 -3.20
CA MET A 168 23.24 -8.56 -4.66
C MET A 168 23.36 -9.98 -5.21
N ASP A 169 22.32 -10.48 -5.83
CA ASP A 169 22.33 -11.73 -6.58
C ASP A 169 22.19 -11.50 -8.10
N ARG A 170 22.34 -12.58 -8.90
CA ARG A 170 22.24 -12.50 -10.36
C ARG A 170 20.85 -12.06 -10.86
N ARG A 171 19.80 -12.34 -10.10
CA ARG A 171 18.41 -11.96 -10.46
C ARG A 171 18.22 -10.46 -10.23
N LYS A 172 18.71 -9.96 -9.10
CA LYS A 172 18.65 -8.56 -8.71
C LYS A 172 19.47 -7.68 -9.65
N GLN A 173 20.67 -8.10 -10.04
CA GLN A 173 21.52 -7.41 -11.03
C GLN A 173 20.83 -7.26 -12.42
N ARG A 174 19.92 -8.17 -12.75
CA ARG A 174 19.15 -8.16 -14.00
C ARG A 174 17.79 -7.50 -13.85
N TYR A 175 17.49 -6.95 -12.68
CA TYR A 175 16.20 -6.30 -12.46
C TYR A 175 16.04 -5.10 -13.41
N ARG A 176 14.93 -5.06 -14.11
CA ARG A 176 14.55 -3.98 -15.01
C ARG A 176 13.04 -3.77 -14.93
N THR A 177 12.63 -2.53 -14.94
CA THR A 177 11.21 -2.12 -15.02
C THR A 177 11.07 -0.84 -15.82
N HIS A 178 9.93 -0.67 -16.47
CA HIS A 178 9.56 0.59 -17.15
C HIS A 178 8.68 1.48 -16.25
N SER A 179 8.26 0.96 -15.09
CA SER A 179 7.33 1.66 -14.19
C SER A 179 8.02 2.61 -13.21
N ALA A 180 9.35 2.50 -13.06
CA ALA A 180 10.16 3.30 -12.15
C ALA A 180 11.62 3.39 -12.64
N GLU A 181 12.34 4.41 -12.19
CA GLU A 181 13.80 4.46 -12.33
C GLU A 181 14.43 3.37 -11.46
N VAL A 182 15.53 2.77 -11.92
CA VAL A 182 16.25 1.75 -11.15
C VAL A 182 17.63 2.27 -10.81
N VAL A 183 17.91 2.36 -9.51
CA VAL A 183 19.20 2.76 -8.96
C VAL A 183 19.84 1.54 -8.31
N VAL A 184 21.13 1.32 -8.54
CA VAL A 184 21.85 0.13 -8.07
C VAL A 184 22.98 0.56 -7.14
N GLN A 185 22.97 0.07 -5.91
CA GLN A 185 24.07 0.19 -4.98
C GLN A 185 25.07 -0.96 -5.23
N GLU A 186 26.27 -0.64 -5.69
CA GLU A 186 27.30 -1.66 -5.98
C GLU A 186 28.12 -2.05 -4.74
N GLY A 187 28.26 -1.13 -3.76
CA GLY A 187 28.97 -1.35 -2.51
C GLY A 187 28.08 -1.76 -1.34
N GLU A 188 28.70 -2.18 -0.24
CA GLU A 188 27.98 -2.50 1.01
C GLU A 188 27.48 -1.24 1.74
N SER A 189 28.14 -0.11 1.55
CA SER A 189 27.76 1.16 2.16
C SER A 189 26.90 1.99 1.24
N PHE A 190 25.96 2.72 1.83
CA PHE A 190 25.10 3.68 1.11
C PHE A 190 25.95 4.75 0.42
N ASP A 191 25.69 5.00 -0.87
CA ASP A 191 26.31 6.08 -1.64
C ASP A 191 25.29 7.20 -1.95
N PRO A 192 25.43 8.37 -1.32
CA PRO A 192 24.55 9.51 -1.54
C PRO A 192 24.49 9.98 -3.00
N SER A 193 25.53 9.71 -3.79
CA SER A 193 25.58 10.15 -5.19
C SER A 193 24.52 9.49 -6.06
N LEU A 194 24.06 8.30 -5.67
CA LEU A 194 23.03 7.53 -6.35
C LEU A 194 21.63 8.19 -6.28
N MET A 195 21.41 9.05 -5.29
CA MET A 195 20.12 9.71 -5.07
C MET A 195 19.97 11.06 -5.79
N LYS A 196 20.99 11.52 -6.53
CA LYS A 196 20.98 12.85 -7.18
C LYS A 196 19.81 13.00 -8.16
N SER A 197 19.54 12.00 -9.00
CA SER A 197 18.43 12.04 -9.97
C SER A 197 17.09 12.12 -9.26
N PHE A 198 16.90 11.28 -8.26
CA PHE A 198 15.68 11.25 -7.44
C PHE A 198 15.45 12.61 -6.74
N LEU A 199 16.46 13.14 -6.06
CA LEU A 199 16.35 14.44 -5.36
C LEU A 199 16.06 15.59 -6.32
N ALA A 200 16.66 15.59 -7.51
CA ALA A 200 16.41 16.62 -8.53
C ALA A 200 14.97 16.56 -9.07
N ALA A 201 14.34 15.40 -9.08
CA ALA A 201 12.94 15.25 -9.48
C ALA A 201 11.95 15.63 -8.38
N VAL A 202 12.30 15.40 -7.12
CA VAL A 202 11.42 15.66 -5.96
C VAL A 202 11.46 17.13 -5.52
N LYS A 203 12.60 17.80 -5.66
CA LYS A 203 12.80 19.21 -5.21
C LYS A 203 12.44 20.26 -6.27
N LYS A 204 11.75 19.86 -7.34
CA LYS A 204 11.22 20.79 -8.35
C LYS A 204 9.93 21.43 -7.89
#